data_4aff589edddbd2c2febbdf193b771084
#
_entry.id   4aff589edddbd2c2febbdf193b771084
#
_cell.length_a   1.000
_cell.length_b   1.000
_cell.length_c   1.000
_cell.angle_alpha   90.00
_cell.angle_beta   90.00
_cell.angle_gamma   90.00
#
_symmetry.space_group_name_H-M   'P 1'
#
loop_
_entity.id
_entity.type
_entity.pdbx_description
1 polymer ?
#
loop_
_entity_poly.entity_id
_entity_poly.type
_entity_poly.pdbx_seq_one_letter_code
_entity_poly.pdbx_strand_id
1 'polypeptide(L)'
;YEIMPSLVGSEMCKETEDELVGEDNDYVKAVREYASDVDAKVFVVCAQIEQEISELDDDEKKEFLEDLGLEESGLEKLISASYSLLGLISFLTSGEDETRAWTIKEGTKAPQAAGKIHTDFERGFIRAEVVSYDDLMACGTHAAAKEKGLVRLEGKDYVVQDGDIMLFRFNV
;
A
#
# COMPACT_ATOMS: atom_id res chain seq x y z
N TYR A 1 -25.67 16.43 10.02
CA TYR A 1 -24.51 15.87 9.30
C TYR A 1 -23.58 15.31 10.36
N GLU A 2 -23.61 14.00 10.58
CA GLU A 2 -22.54 13.34 11.32
C GLU A 2 -21.30 13.38 10.42
N ILE A 3 -20.39 14.25 10.79
CA ILE A 3 -19.03 14.24 10.20
C ILE A 3 -18.41 12.94 10.69
N MET A 4 -18.07 12.03 9.80
CA MET A 4 -17.40 10.80 10.19
C MET A 4 -16.14 11.15 10.99
N PRO A 5 -15.88 10.52 12.14
CA PRO A 5 -14.72 10.84 12.98
C PRO A 5 -13.39 10.79 12.22
N SER A 6 -13.30 9.98 11.16
CA SER A 6 -12.15 9.85 10.28
C SER A 6 -11.87 11.08 9.38
N LEU A 7 -12.76 12.09 9.39
CA LEU A 7 -12.59 13.33 8.64
C LEU A 7 -12.55 14.57 9.57
N VAL A 8 -12.50 14.35 10.88
CA VAL A 8 -12.37 15.45 11.83
C VAL A 8 -10.93 15.95 11.79
N GLY A 9 -10.80 17.18 11.26
CA GLY A 9 -9.63 18.00 11.50
C GLY A 9 -8.54 17.96 10.45
N SER A 10 -8.89 18.13 9.18
CA SER A 10 -8.00 18.94 8.37
C SER A 10 -8.22 20.42 8.77
N GLU A 11 -7.87 20.80 9.98
CA GLU A 11 -7.51 22.18 10.20
C GLU A 11 -6.26 22.42 9.38
N MET A 12 -6.38 23.23 8.35
CA MET A 12 -5.23 23.83 7.68
C MET A 12 -4.60 24.81 8.66
N CYS A 13 -3.82 24.30 9.59
CA CYS A 13 -2.76 25.10 10.14
C CYS A 13 -1.79 25.38 8.99
N LYS A 14 -1.39 26.62 8.83
CA LYS A 14 -0.29 27.00 7.93
C LYS A 14 1.00 26.59 8.65
N GLU A 15 1.27 25.29 8.63
CA GLU A 15 2.51 24.78 9.19
C GLU A 15 3.64 25.04 8.21
N THR A 16 4.71 25.56 8.73
CA THR A 16 5.93 25.80 7.97
C THR A 16 6.67 24.48 7.75
N GLU A 17 7.55 24.41 6.78
CA GLU A 17 8.40 23.23 6.48
C GLU A 17 9.09 22.68 7.74
N ASP A 18 9.52 23.55 8.64
CA ASP A 18 10.19 23.21 9.90
C ASP A 18 9.31 22.38 10.86
N GLU A 19 7.98 22.49 10.76
CA GLU A 19 7.03 21.78 11.64
C GLU A 19 6.71 20.36 11.15
N LEU A 20 7.00 20.05 9.89
CA LEU A 20 6.83 18.69 9.33
C LEU A 20 7.91 17.72 9.79
N VAL A 21 9.12 18.21 10.00
CA VAL A 21 10.31 17.42 10.34
C VAL A 21 10.66 17.52 11.83
N GLY A 22 10.03 18.47 12.54
CA GLY A 22 10.25 18.72 13.96
C GLY A 22 9.46 17.85 14.91
N GLU A 23 9.57 18.11 16.20
CA GLU A 23 8.69 17.54 17.21
C GLU A 23 7.27 18.06 17.03
N ASP A 24 6.27 17.19 17.24
CA ASP A 24 4.85 17.57 17.23
C ASP A 24 4.62 18.82 18.10
N ASN A 25 3.97 19.82 17.56
CA ASN A 25 3.54 20.98 18.34
C ASN A 25 2.41 20.62 19.32
N ASP A 26 2.03 21.53 20.22
CA ASP A 26 1.05 21.23 21.25
C ASP A 26 -0.34 20.89 20.68
N TYR A 27 -0.69 21.43 19.51
CA TYR A 27 -1.95 21.12 18.82
C TYR A 27 -1.94 19.71 18.25
N VAL A 28 -0.87 19.32 17.57
CA VAL A 28 -0.70 17.95 17.03
C VAL A 28 -0.72 16.95 18.17
N LYS A 29 -0.05 17.21 19.30
CA LYS A 29 -0.08 16.35 20.49
C LYS A 29 -1.50 16.17 21.03
N ALA A 30 -2.28 17.25 21.12
CA ALA A 30 -3.66 17.17 21.58
C ALA A 30 -4.55 16.36 20.63
N VAL A 31 -4.36 16.50 19.32
CA VAL A 31 -5.08 15.71 18.32
C VAL A 31 -4.70 14.24 18.40
N ARG A 32 -3.40 13.90 18.59
CA ARG A 32 -2.96 12.51 18.76
C ARG A 32 -3.53 11.87 20.03
N GLU A 33 -3.60 12.64 21.13
CA GLU A 33 -4.21 12.17 22.38
C GLU A 33 -5.69 11.81 22.16
N TYR A 34 -6.46 12.71 21.56
CA TYR A 34 -7.86 12.46 21.24
C TYR A 34 -8.02 11.28 20.25
N ALA A 35 -7.20 11.21 19.22
CA ALA A 35 -7.25 10.15 18.21
C ALA A 35 -6.96 8.77 18.82
N SER A 36 -6.08 8.70 19.82
CA SER A 36 -5.81 7.47 20.57
C SER A 36 -7.04 6.94 21.30
N ASP A 37 -7.88 7.84 21.83
CA ASP A 37 -9.12 7.46 22.54
C ASP A 37 -10.19 6.87 21.61
N VAL A 38 -10.14 7.21 20.33
CA VAL A 38 -11.12 6.78 19.31
C VAL A 38 -10.53 5.80 18.27
N ASP A 39 -9.32 5.32 18.50
CA ASP A 39 -8.60 4.41 17.61
C ASP A 39 -8.45 4.96 16.17
N ALA A 40 -8.17 6.26 16.05
CA ALA A 40 -7.96 6.95 14.79
C ALA A 40 -6.47 7.16 14.49
N LYS A 41 -6.11 7.15 13.20
CA LYS A 41 -4.74 7.47 12.76
C LYS A 41 -4.58 8.96 12.53
N VAL A 42 -3.43 9.50 12.92
CA VAL A 42 -3.06 10.91 12.71
C VAL A 42 -1.75 10.99 11.95
N PHE A 43 -1.71 11.78 10.92
CA PHE A 43 -0.50 12.17 10.21
C PHE A 43 -0.56 13.64 9.84
N VAL A 44 0.60 14.28 9.81
CA VAL A 44 0.75 15.70 9.49
C VAL A 44 1.09 15.83 8.00
N VAL A 45 0.46 16.75 7.31
CA VAL A 45 0.66 17.03 5.89
C VAL A 45 0.78 18.52 5.68
N CYS A 46 1.78 18.96 4.94
CA CYS A 46 1.90 20.34 4.48
C CYS A 46 1.41 20.46 3.04
N ALA A 47 0.31 21.17 2.84
CA ALA A 47 -0.30 21.32 1.52
C ALA A 47 0.61 22.03 0.51
N GLN A 48 1.49 22.92 0.97
CA GLN A 48 2.45 23.62 0.11
C GLN A 48 3.50 22.64 -0.42
N ILE A 49 4.08 21.80 0.44
CA ILE A 49 5.04 20.77 0.04
C ILE A 49 4.39 19.77 -0.91
N GLU A 50 3.15 19.34 -0.64
CA GLU A 50 2.43 18.44 -1.55
C GLU A 50 2.21 19.06 -2.94
N GLN A 51 1.95 20.37 -2.99
CA GLN A 51 1.83 21.09 -4.26
C GLN A 51 3.17 21.10 -5.01
N GLU A 52 4.27 21.42 -4.34
CA GLU A 52 5.61 21.44 -4.93
C GLU A 52 6.00 20.05 -5.45
N ILE A 53 5.79 18.99 -4.65
CA ILE A 53 6.04 17.60 -5.04
C ILE A 53 5.21 17.19 -6.29
N SER A 54 3.97 17.69 -6.39
CA SER A 54 3.09 17.33 -7.52
C SER A 54 3.55 17.87 -8.87
N GLU A 55 4.44 18.86 -8.89
CA GLU A 55 5.01 19.50 -10.08
C GLU A 55 6.35 18.84 -10.50
N LEU A 56 6.94 17.99 -9.66
CA LEU A 56 8.23 17.32 -9.87
C LEU A 56 8.05 15.98 -10.59
N ASP A 57 9.08 15.57 -11.32
CA ASP A 57 9.16 14.19 -11.81
C ASP A 57 9.59 13.21 -10.69
N ASP A 58 9.55 11.90 -10.97
CA ASP A 58 9.76 10.87 -9.94
C ASP A 58 11.16 10.91 -9.31
N ASP A 59 12.19 11.28 -10.08
CA ASP A 59 13.57 11.36 -9.60
C ASP A 59 13.76 12.64 -8.74
N GLU A 60 13.25 13.76 -9.22
CA GLU A 60 13.26 15.04 -8.50
C GLU A 60 12.46 14.97 -7.20
N LYS A 61 11.28 14.31 -7.24
CA LYS A 61 10.44 14.07 -6.05
C LYS A 61 11.21 13.33 -4.96
N LYS A 62 11.95 12.30 -5.35
CA LYS A 62 12.72 11.49 -4.40
C LYS A 62 13.83 12.31 -3.74
N GLU A 63 14.60 13.07 -4.53
CA GLU A 63 15.65 13.94 -4.04
C GLU A 63 15.07 15.02 -3.08
N PHE A 64 13.94 15.62 -3.46
CA PHE A 64 13.28 16.65 -2.64
C PHE A 64 12.79 16.09 -1.29
N LEU A 65 12.19 14.88 -1.27
CA LEU A 65 11.78 14.23 -0.03
C LEU A 65 12.98 13.87 0.86
N GLU A 66 14.09 13.39 0.26
CA GLU A 66 15.33 13.09 0.98
C GLU A 66 15.93 14.35 1.60
N ASP A 67 15.94 15.46 0.88
CA ASP A 67 16.43 16.78 1.39
C ASP A 67 15.61 17.29 2.58
N LEU A 68 14.31 17.04 2.57
CA LEU A 68 13.41 17.36 3.69
C LEU A 68 13.47 16.34 4.83
N GLY A 69 14.20 15.23 4.68
CA GLY A 69 14.23 14.14 5.66
C GLY A 69 12.90 13.35 5.77
N LEU A 70 12.10 13.37 4.71
CA LEU A 70 10.84 12.64 4.62
C LEU A 70 11.04 11.33 3.84
N GLU A 71 10.45 10.25 4.32
CA GLU A 71 10.49 8.94 3.63
C GLU A 71 9.45 8.85 2.51
N GLU A 72 8.30 9.52 2.69
CA GLU A 72 7.16 9.48 1.76
C GLU A 72 6.37 10.79 1.81
N SER A 73 5.64 11.09 0.75
CA SER A 73 4.75 12.26 0.67
C SER A 73 3.50 12.10 1.55
N GLY A 74 2.82 13.21 1.84
CA GLY A 74 1.56 13.19 2.58
C GLY A 74 0.47 12.44 1.83
N LEU A 75 0.46 12.48 0.49
CA LEU A 75 -0.45 11.70 -0.33
C LEU A 75 -0.22 10.19 -0.17
N GLU A 76 1.03 9.75 -0.17
CA GLU A 76 1.39 8.34 0.06
C GLU A 76 0.98 7.88 1.46
N LYS A 77 1.22 8.71 2.50
CA LYS A 77 0.73 8.48 3.87
C LYS A 77 -0.78 8.33 3.93
N LEU A 78 -1.51 9.22 3.22
CA LEU A 78 -2.97 9.17 3.17
C LEU A 78 -3.47 7.89 2.52
N ILE A 79 -2.87 7.47 1.41
CA ILE A 79 -3.21 6.23 0.71
C ILE A 79 -2.97 5.04 1.62
N SER A 80 -1.78 4.92 2.22
CA SER A 80 -1.39 3.85 3.12
C SER A 80 -2.32 3.76 4.33
N ALA A 81 -2.62 4.90 4.97
CA ALA A 81 -3.54 4.95 6.09
C ALA A 81 -4.97 4.53 5.71
N SER A 82 -5.45 4.95 4.53
CA SER A 82 -6.76 4.58 4.01
C SER A 82 -6.87 3.09 3.72
N TYR A 83 -5.86 2.50 3.09
CA TYR A 83 -5.78 1.05 2.84
C TYR A 83 -5.82 0.28 4.15
N SER A 84 -4.99 0.66 5.11
CA SER A 84 -4.96 0.05 6.44
C SER A 84 -6.31 0.15 7.18
N LEU A 85 -6.95 1.31 7.13
CA LEU A 85 -8.25 1.53 7.79
C LEU A 85 -9.36 0.67 7.18
N LEU A 86 -9.32 0.47 5.86
CA LEU A 86 -10.30 -0.35 5.13
C LEU A 86 -9.96 -1.84 5.14
N GLY A 87 -8.83 -2.24 5.73
CA GLY A 87 -8.33 -3.61 5.70
C GLY A 87 -8.07 -4.09 4.26
N LEU A 88 -7.48 -3.22 3.44
CA LEU A 88 -7.15 -3.52 2.05
C LEU A 88 -5.66 -3.88 1.92
N ILE A 89 -5.40 -4.84 1.06
CA ILE A 89 -4.06 -5.24 0.63
C ILE A 89 -4.02 -5.34 -0.88
N SER A 90 -2.83 -5.35 -1.45
CA SER A 90 -2.64 -5.50 -2.89
C SER A 90 -1.77 -6.70 -3.22
N PHE A 91 -2.20 -7.49 -4.20
CA PHE A 91 -1.35 -8.49 -4.82
C PHE A 91 -1.06 -8.09 -6.28
N LEU A 92 0.00 -8.62 -6.84
CA LEU A 92 0.47 -8.30 -8.18
C LEU A 92 0.34 -9.51 -9.10
N THR A 93 0.03 -9.23 -10.35
CA THR A 93 0.23 -10.18 -11.45
C THR A 93 1.24 -9.60 -12.42
N SER A 94 2.20 -10.40 -12.85
CA SER A 94 3.20 -10.00 -13.85
C SER A 94 3.22 -11.01 -14.99
N GLY A 95 2.91 -10.54 -16.19
CA GLY A 95 2.95 -11.26 -17.44
C GLY A 95 3.93 -10.60 -18.42
N GLU A 96 4.02 -11.13 -19.64
CA GLU A 96 4.88 -10.57 -20.70
C GLU A 96 4.35 -9.20 -21.16
N ASP A 97 3.03 -9.02 -21.18
CA ASP A 97 2.38 -7.83 -21.72
C ASP A 97 2.01 -6.79 -20.64
N GLU A 98 1.74 -7.22 -19.41
CA GLU A 98 1.20 -6.34 -18.36
C GLU A 98 1.67 -6.78 -16.97
N THR A 99 2.05 -5.80 -16.15
CA THR A 99 2.16 -5.94 -14.70
C THR A 99 1.07 -5.10 -14.05
N ARG A 100 0.29 -5.71 -13.14
CA ARG A 100 -0.88 -5.04 -12.54
C ARG A 100 -1.04 -5.37 -11.07
N ALA A 101 -1.39 -4.34 -10.29
CA ALA A 101 -1.80 -4.48 -8.90
C ALA A 101 -3.32 -4.67 -8.79
N TRP A 102 -3.73 -5.55 -7.88
CA TRP A 102 -5.12 -5.90 -7.60
C TRP A 102 -5.42 -5.71 -6.14
N THR A 103 -6.37 -4.87 -5.83
CA THR A 103 -6.77 -4.59 -4.44
C THR A 103 -7.82 -5.60 -3.97
N ILE A 104 -7.56 -6.20 -2.82
CA ILE A 104 -8.43 -7.16 -2.13
C ILE A 104 -8.53 -6.81 -0.64
N LYS A 105 -9.45 -7.45 0.07
CA LYS A 105 -9.51 -7.36 1.53
C LYS A 105 -8.49 -8.30 2.16
N GLU A 106 -7.90 -7.88 3.26
CA GLU A 106 -7.11 -8.75 4.11
C GLU A 106 -7.90 -10.02 4.49
N GLY A 107 -7.24 -11.17 4.52
CA GLY A 107 -7.89 -12.46 4.75
C GLY A 107 -8.51 -13.11 3.52
N THR A 108 -8.43 -12.47 2.34
CA THR A 108 -8.92 -13.05 1.08
C THR A 108 -8.08 -14.27 0.67
N LYS A 109 -8.75 -15.37 0.31
CA LYS A 109 -8.07 -16.59 -0.17
C LYS A 109 -7.74 -16.50 -1.66
N ALA A 110 -6.75 -17.30 -2.10
CA ALA A 110 -6.26 -17.32 -3.49
C ALA A 110 -7.35 -17.49 -4.56
N PRO A 111 -8.37 -18.35 -4.43
CA PRO A 111 -9.44 -18.45 -5.43
C PRO A 111 -10.23 -17.14 -5.58
N GLN A 112 -10.59 -16.48 -4.47
CA GLN A 112 -11.32 -15.23 -4.51
C GLN A 112 -10.45 -14.08 -5.07
N ALA A 113 -9.14 -14.09 -4.77
CA ALA A 113 -8.18 -13.17 -5.38
C ALA A 113 -8.11 -13.36 -6.90
N ALA A 114 -8.04 -14.60 -7.38
CA ALA A 114 -8.13 -14.93 -8.80
C ALA A 114 -9.45 -14.43 -9.44
N GLY A 115 -10.55 -14.50 -8.70
CA GLY A 115 -11.87 -14.00 -9.09
C GLY A 115 -11.92 -12.48 -9.31
N LYS A 116 -11.01 -11.71 -8.70
CA LYS A 116 -10.87 -10.28 -8.98
C LYS A 116 -10.38 -9.99 -10.41
N ILE A 117 -9.63 -10.92 -10.99
CA ILE A 117 -9.14 -10.82 -12.36
C ILE A 117 -10.25 -11.24 -13.31
N HIS A 118 -10.80 -12.44 -13.12
CA HIS A 118 -11.91 -12.96 -13.90
C HIS A 118 -12.63 -14.07 -13.14
N THR A 119 -13.96 -14.16 -13.28
CA THR A 119 -14.79 -15.16 -12.59
C THR A 119 -14.42 -16.61 -12.93
N ASP A 120 -13.94 -16.86 -14.15
CA ASP A 120 -13.50 -18.18 -14.56
C ASP A 120 -12.24 -18.63 -13.84
N PHE A 121 -11.37 -17.69 -13.47
CA PHE A 121 -10.16 -18.01 -12.68
C PHE A 121 -10.52 -18.51 -11.29
N GLU A 122 -11.57 -17.95 -10.68
CA GLU A 122 -12.08 -18.44 -9.40
C GLU A 122 -12.67 -19.83 -9.52
N ARG A 123 -13.55 -20.05 -10.53
CA ARG A 123 -14.23 -21.32 -10.75
C ARG A 123 -13.27 -22.45 -11.08
N GLY A 124 -12.33 -22.19 -11.98
CA GLY A 124 -11.35 -23.15 -12.46
C GLY A 124 -10.07 -23.21 -11.64
N PHE A 125 -9.99 -22.53 -10.48
CA PHE A 125 -8.77 -22.41 -9.69
C PHE A 125 -8.20 -23.79 -9.32
N ILE A 126 -6.93 -24.02 -9.66
CA ILE A 126 -6.17 -25.22 -9.31
C ILE A 126 -5.17 -24.90 -8.21
N ARG A 127 -4.28 -23.94 -8.46
CA ARG A 127 -3.22 -23.49 -7.56
C ARG A 127 -2.69 -22.12 -8.00
N ALA A 128 -1.92 -21.48 -7.13
CA ALA A 128 -1.15 -20.28 -7.47
C ALA A 128 0.35 -20.54 -7.26
N GLU A 129 1.18 -20.01 -8.15
CA GLU A 129 2.61 -19.83 -7.91
C GLU A 129 2.76 -18.44 -7.27
N VAL A 130 3.36 -18.37 -6.09
CA VAL A 130 3.43 -17.15 -5.28
C VAL A 130 4.87 -16.86 -4.91
N VAL A 131 5.31 -15.64 -5.10
CA VAL A 131 6.59 -15.12 -4.60
C VAL A 131 6.34 -13.73 -4.01
N SER A 132 6.97 -13.40 -2.89
CA SER A 132 6.86 -12.06 -2.32
C SER A 132 7.56 -11.03 -3.21
N TYR A 133 7.09 -9.79 -3.17
CA TYR A 133 7.72 -8.68 -3.89
C TYR A 133 9.20 -8.54 -3.53
N ASP A 134 9.51 -8.56 -2.23
CA ASP A 134 10.87 -8.41 -1.73
C ASP A 134 11.81 -9.51 -2.21
N ASP A 135 11.35 -10.78 -2.17
CA ASP A 135 12.12 -11.92 -2.67
C ASP A 135 12.38 -11.82 -4.17
N LEU A 136 11.38 -11.37 -4.94
CA LEU A 136 11.55 -11.20 -6.38
C LEU A 136 12.54 -10.08 -6.69
N MET A 137 12.44 -8.93 -6.00
CA MET A 137 13.37 -7.80 -6.18
C MET A 137 14.80 -8.19 -5.78
N ALA A 138 14.98 -8.91 -4.68
CA ALA A 138 16.30 -9.41 -4.25
C ALA A 138 16.90 -10.44 -5.23
N CYS A 139 16.07 -11.16 -5.98
CA CYS A 139 16.52 -12.14 -6.98
C CYS A 139 16.68 -11.54 -8.38
N GLY A 140 16.03 -10.41 -8.68
CA GLY A 140 16.02 -9.73 -9.97
C GLY A 140 15.15 -10.38 -11.03
N THR A 141 14.91 -11.71 -10.98
CA THR A 141 14.07 -12.43 -11.95
C THR A 141 13.27 -13.55 -11.29
N HIS A 142 12.11 -13.86 -11.85
CA HIS A 142 11.27 -14.98 -11.40
C HIS A 142 12.00 -16.34 -11.53
N ALA A 143 12.83 -16.52 -12.57
CA ALA A 143 13.62 -17.73 -12.75
C ALA A 143 14.62 -17.93 -11.60
N ALA A 144 15.34 -16.87 -11.22
CA ALA A 144 16.29 -16.90 -10.13
C ALA A 144 15.59 -17.13 -8.76
N ALA A 145 14.42 -16.55 -8.55
CA ALA A 145 13.61 -16.81 -7.35
C ALA A 145 13.17 -18.27 -7.28
N LYS A 146 12.81 -18.86 -8.42
CA LYS A 146 12.44 -20.27 -8.52
C LYS A 146 13.59 -21.22 -8.26
N GLU A 147 14.77 -20.94 -8.79
CA GLU A 147 16.01 -21.71 -8.51
C GLU A 147 16.38 -21.69 -7.04
N LYS A 148 16.15 -20.56 -6.35
CA LYS A 148 16.37 -20.42 -4.91
C LYS A 148 15.25 -21.05 -4.06
N GLY A 149 14.19 -21.57 -4.67
CA GLY A 149 13.07 -22.17 -3.95
C GLY A 149 12.14 -21.19 -3.26
N LEU A 150 12.17 -19.90 -3.64
CA LEU A 150 11.35 -18.83 -3.07
C LEU A 150 9.95 -18.75 -3.71
N VAL A 151 9.76 -19.38 -4.88
CA VAL A 151 8.45 -19.50 -5.51
C VAL A 151 7.70 -20.66 -4.87
N ARG A 152 6.64 -20.35 -4.14
CA ARG A 152 5.77 -21.29 -3.43
C ARG A 152 4.63 -21.74 -4.33
N LEU A 153 4.14 -22.96 -4.14
CA LEU A 153 2.94 -23.47 -4.79
C LEU A 153 1.83 -23.54 -3.75
N GLU A 154 0.85 -22.68 -3.89
CA GLU A 154 -0.21 -22.47 -2.91
C GLU A 154 -1.56 -22.96 -3.43
N GLY A 155 -2.32 -23.60 -2.54
CA GLY A 155 -3.63 -24.18 -2.82
C GLY A 155 -4.79 -23.22 -2.51
N LYS A 156 -6.00 -23.80 -2.48
CA LYS A 156 -7.26 -23.04 -2.31
C LYS A 156 -7.39 -22.35 -0.95
N ASP A 157 -6.70 -22.84 0.06
CA ASP A 157 -6.79 -22.29 1.43
C ASP A 157 -5.73 -21.22 1.73
N TYR A 158 -4.86 -20.93 0.78
CA TYR A 158 -3.86 -19.89 0.94
C TYR A 158 -4.52 -18.52 1.09
N VAL A 159 -4.16 -17.83 2.16
CA VAL A 159 -4.56 -16.45 2.43
C VAL A 159 -3.50 -15.53 1.83
N VAL A 160 -3.91 -14.73 0.86
CA VAL A 160 -3.04 -13.81 0.13
C VAL A 160 -2.45 -12.76 1.08
N GLN A 161 -1.17 -12.50 0.93
CA GLN A 161 -0.44 -11.49 1.68
C GLN A 161 -0.25 -10.23 0.82
N ASP A 162 -0.07 -9.08 1.48
CA ASP A 162 0.26 -7.84 0.79
C ASP A 162 1.60 -7.97 0.06
N GLY A 163 1.66 -7.50 -1.19
CA GLY A 163 2.86 -7.61 -2.03
C GLY A 163 3.13 -8.99 -2.63
N ASP A 164 2.23 -9.98 -2.47
CA ASP A 164 2.37 -11.26 -3.17
C ASP A 164 2.31 -11.05 -4.69
N ILE A 165 3.28 -11.60 -5.42
CA ILE A 165 3.26 -11.71 -6.87
C ILE A 165 2.75 -13.09 -7.23
N MET A 166 1.59 -13.15 -7.92
CA MET A 166 0.83 -14.38 -8.10
C MET A 166 0.64 -14.75 -9.57
N LEU A 167 0.89 -16.02 -9.90
CA LEU A 167 0.54 -16.61 -11.19
C LEU A 167 -0.48 -17.72 -10.96
N PHE A 168 -1.71 -17.50 -11.38
CA PHE A 168 -2.80 -18.43 -11.21
C PHE A 168 -2.80 -19.53 -12.27
N ARG A 169 -2.96 -20.79 -11.83
CA ARG A 169 -3.19 -21.94 -12.69
C ARG A 169 -4.64 -22.38 -12.52
N PHE A 170 -5.38 -22.34 -13.58
CA PHE A 170 -6.81 -22.64 -13.62
C PHE A 170 -7.14 -23.52 -14.84
N ASN A 171 -8.28 -24.18 -14.78
CA ASN A 171 -8.84 -24.95 -15.89
C ASN A 171 -10.33 -24.59 -16.03
N VAL A 172 -10.72 -24.17 -17.22
CA VAL A 172 -12.10 -23.76 -17.57
C VAL A 172 -12.70 -24.79 -18.53
#